data_4e06c5b42e92a33a810094ad566c9e58
#
_entry.id   4e06c5b42e92a33a810094ad566c9e58
#
_cell.length_a   1.000
_cell.length_b   1.000
_cell.length_c   1.000
_cell.angle_alpha   90.00
_cell.angle_beta   90.00
_cell.angle_gamma   90.00
#
_symmetry.space_group_name_H-M   'P 1'
#
loop_
_entity.id
_entity.type
_entity.pdbx_description
1 polymer ?
#
loop_
_entity_poly.entity_id
_entity_poly.type
_entity_poly.pdbx_seq_one_letter_code
_entity_poly.pdbx_strand_id
1 'polypeptide(L)'
;MTKCYQTTLEFSSVKRRRVEADFSGGEITSDAGALLLSQADKRLGLCRDVARALGDQRLRARCEYSVEELIKQRVYGLALGYEDLNDHLQLRHDLAIQTAVSRDKPLSSAATLSRFESRADREAALAIHQVLFDQFIAAHEQAPRRLLLDFDATDTPLHGEQEGRFFHGYYDRYCYLPLYVFCGRHLLVSYLRQSN
;
A
#
# COMPACT_ATOMS: atom_id res chain seq x y z
N MET A 1 -5.17 29.18 27.61
CA MET A 1 -4.31 27.98 27.60
C MET A 1 -4.67 27.13 28.80
N THR A 2 -5.39 26.03 28.59
CA THR A 2 -5.78 25.11 29.67
C THR A 2 -4.54 24.26 30.00
N LYS A 3 -3.98 24.43 31.19
CA LYS A 3 -2.94 23.56 31.72
C LYS A 3 -3.54 22.17 31.89
N CYS A 4 -3.16 21.23 31.03
CA CYS A 4 -3.46 19.82 31.24
C CYS A 4 -2.63 19.34 32.42
N TYR A 5 -3.26 19.09 33.56
CA TYR A 5 -2.57 18.44 34.67
C TYR A 5 -2.45 16.96 34.32
N GLN A 6 -1.20 16.48 34.20
CA GLN A 6 -0.92 15.06 34.12
C GLN A 6 -1.41 14.40 35.41
N THR A 7 -2.44 13.60 35.30
CA THR A 7 -2.95 12.85 36.44
C THR A 7 -2.34 11.45 36.40
N THR A 8 -1.42 11.18 37.29
CA THR A 8 -0.89 9.82 37.51
C THR A 8 -2.01 9.00 38.19
N LEU A 9 -2.33 7.86 37.63
CA LEU A 9 -3.27 6.90 38.16
C LEU A 9 -2.51 5.91 39.06
N GLU A 10 -2.87 5.84 40.32
CA GLU A 10 -2.32 4.86 41.26
C GLU A 10 -3.22 3.64 41.32
N PHE A 11 -2.62 2.44 41.19
CA PHE A 11 -3.30 1.16 41.33
C PHE A 11 -2.85 0.41 42.58
N SER A 12 -3.61 -0.60 42.94
CA SER A 12 -3.25 -1.48 44.07
C SER A 12 -1.88 -2.11 43.85
N SER A 13 -1.04 -2.00 44.86
CA SER A 13 0.31 -2.59 44.81
C SER A 13 0.24 -4.11 44.70
N VAL A 14 1.09 -4.71 43.89
CA VAL A 14 1.27 -6.15 43.78
C VAL A 14 2.50 -6.55 44.58
N LYS A 15 2.29 -7.03 45.80
CA LYS A 15 3.35 -7.31 46.77
C LYS A 15 4.21 -6.07 47.03
N ARG A 16 5.47 -6.06 46.62
CA ARG A 16 6.41 -4.94 46.78
C ARG A 16 6.42 -3.99 45.55
N ARG A 17 5.62 -4.26 44.52
CA ARG A 17 5.60 -3.45 43.29
C ARG A 17 4.50 -2.39 43.42
N ARG A 18 4.90 -1.13 43.40
CA ARG A 18 3.98 0.00 43.16
C ARG A 18 3.61 -0.02 41.68
N VAL A 19 2.32 0.16 41.39
CA VAL A 19 1.79 0.22 40.03
C VAL A 19 1.20 1.60 39.82
N GLU A 20 1.76 2.32 38.87
CA GLU A 20 1.31 3.64 38.47
C GLU A 20 1.14 3.65 36.95
N ALA A 21 0.20 4.44 36.45
CA ALA A 21 0.07 4.74 35.03
C ALA A 21 -0.10 6.24 34.83
N ASP A 22 0.47 6.75 33.78
CA ASP A 22 0.25 8.10 33.33
C ASP A 22 0.12 8.15 31.79
N PHE A 23 -0.23 9.29 31.26
CA PHE A 23 -0.37 9.52 29.82
C PHE A 23 0.78 10.36 29.26
N SER A 24 1.98 10.23 29.84
CA SER A 24 3.18 10.95 29.42
C SER A 24 4.00 10.22 28.33
N GLY A 25 3.55 9.07 27.84
CA GLY A 25 4.26 8.20 26.92
C GLY A 25 4.50 8.76 25.52
N GLY A 26 3.93 9.93 25.19
CA GLY A 26 4.05 10.51 23.85
C GLY A 26 3.22 9.75 22.80
N GLU A 27 3.54 9.97 21.55
CA GLU A 27 2.89 9.28 20.43
C GLU A 27 3.56 7.94 20.15
N ILE A 28 2.76 6.87 20.09
CA ILE A 28 3.20 5.50 19.90
C ILE A 28 2.64 4.99 18.57
N THR A 29 3.45 4.28 17.81
CA THR A 29 3.03 3.61 16.58
C THR A 29 3.30 2.11 16.66
N SER A 30 2.39 1.28 16.12
CA SER A 30 2.61 -0.13 15.83
C SER A 30 3.29 -0.36 14.47
N ASP A 31 3.34 0.68 13.63
CA ASP A 31 3.66 0.60 12.21
C ASP A 31 5.09 1.06 11.86
N ALA A 32 6.02 0.94 12.81
CA ALA A 32 7.42 1.30 12.60
C ALA A 32 8.08 0.56 11.42
N GLY A 33 7.54 -0.59 11.00
CA GLY A 33 7.94 -1.31 9.80
C GLY A 33 7.83 -0.49 8.51
N ALA A 34 6.97 0.53 8.47
CA ALA A 34 6.87 1.48 7.35
C ALA A 34 8.21 2.15 7.02
N LEU A 35 9.05 2.39 8.02
CA LEU A 35 10.37 3.01 7.82
C LEU A 35 11.32 2.10 7.04
N LEU A 36 11.23 0.78 7.24
CA LEU A 36 12.02 -0.20 6.47
C LEU A 36 11.51 -0.28 5.03
N LEU A 37 10.20 -0.27 4.82
CA LEU A 37 9.59 -0.20 3.48
C LEU A 37 10.05 1.06 2.73
N SER A 38 10.04 2.20 3.40
CA SER A 38 10.53 3.46 2.82
C SER A 38 12.01 3.38 2.43
N GLN A 39 12.86 2.74 3.24
CA GLN A 39 14.27 2.56 2.90
C GLN A 39 14.47 1.62 1.71
N ALA A 40 13.70 0.54 1.63
CA ALA A 40 13.71 -0.37 0.50
C ALA A 40 13.27 0.36 -0.79
N ASP A 41 12.16 1.10 -0.71
CA ASP A 41 11.64 1.87 -1.85
C ASP A 41 12.61 2.95 -2.31
N LYS A 42 13.31 3.65 -1.40
CA LYS A 42 14.35 4.62 -1.76
C LYS A 42 15.49 4.01 -2.57
N ARG A 43 15.83 2.74 -2.32
CA ARG A 43 16.86 2.00 -3.08
C ARG A 43 16.34 1.51 -4.43
N LEU A 44 15.13 0.99 -4.45
CA LEU A 44 14.49 0.47 -5.66
C LEU A 44 13.96 1.58 -6.56
N GLY A 45 13.46 2.66 -5.97
CA GLY A 45 12.77 3.74 -6.68
C GLY A 45 11.39 3.36 -7.20
N LEU A 46 10.80 2.26 -6.73
CA LEU A 46 9.57 1.69 -7.27
C LEU A 46 8.40 2.70 -7.27
N CYS A 47 8.07 3.27 -6.11
CA CYS A 47 6.95 4.21 -6.00
C CYS A 47 7.16 5.47 -6.85
N ARG A 48 8.40 5.96 -6.92
CA ARG A 48 8.78 7.10 -7.77
C ARG A 48 8.58 6.78 -9.26
N ASP A 49 9.03 5.61 -9.68
CA ASP A 49 8.98 5.22 -11.09
C ASP A 49 7.55 4.90 -11.53
N VAL A 50 6.73 4.28 -10.66
CA VAL A 50 5.28 4.15 -10.86
C VAL A 50 4.61 5.52 -10.95
N ALA A 51 4.92 6.45 -10.04
CA ALA A 51 4.36 7.80 -10.09
C ALA A 51 4.71 8.54 -11.38
N ARG A 52 5.93 8.35 -11.89
CA ARG A 52 6.38 8.93 -13.15
C ARG A 52 5.65 8.30 -14.35
N ALA A 53 5.48 6.98 -14.35
CA ALA A 53 4.80 6.25 -15.41
C ALA A 53 3.32 6.61 -15.51
N LEU A 54 2.63 6.79 -14.37
CA LEU A 54 1.24 7.21 -14.33
C LEU A 54 1.05 8.69 -14.71
N GLY A 55 2.09 9.51 -14.51
CA GLY A 55 2.01 10.95 -14.70
C GLY A 55 1.05 11.64 -13.73
N ASP A 56 0.92 12.93 -13.85
CA ASP A 56 -0.04 13.72 -13.06
C ASP A 56 -0.73 14.75 -13.97
N GLN A 57 -1.94 14.42 -14.39
CA GLN A 57 -2.77 15.30 -15.21
C GLN A 57 -3.57 16.33 -14.38
N ARG A 58 -3.43 16.29 -13.05
CA ARG A 58 -4.14 17.22 -12.16
C ARG A 58 -3.48 18.59 -12.17
N LEU A 59 -4.25 19.62 -11.93
CA LEU A 59 -3.72 20.97 -11.74
C LEU A 59 -2.92 21.03 -10.43
N ARG A 60 -1.61 21.07 -10.50
CA ARG A 60 -0.68 21.06 -9.34
C ARG A 60 -1.05 22.08 -8.27
N ALA A 61 -1.47 23.27 -8.67
CA ALA A 61 -1.89 24.33 -7.74
C ALA A 61 -3.12 23.96 -6.87
N ARG A 62 -3.87 22.90 -7.25
CA ARG A 62 -5.05 22.41 -6.53
C ARG A 62 -4.82 21.04 -5.88
N CYS A 63 -3.60 20.50 -5.95
CA CYS A 63 -3.26 19.20 -5.40
C CYS A 63 -2.42 19.37 -4.14
N GLU A 64 -2.97 18.95 -3.02
CA GLU A 64 -2.23 18.90 -1.75
C GLU A 64 -1.21 17.78 -1.72
N TYR A 65 -1.51 16.66 -2.41
CA TYR A 65 -0.69 15.44 -2.43
C TYR A 65 -0.17 15.16 -3.83
N SER A 66 1.11 14.87 -3.95
CA SER A 66 1.71 14.35 -5.18
C SER A 66 1.23 12.94 -5.48
N VAL A 67 1.37 12.48 -6.73
CA VAL A 67 1.07 11.08 -7.10
C VAL A 67 1.99 10.13 -6.33
N GLU A 68 3.26 10.47 -6.17
CA GLU A 68 4.22 9.65 -5.42
C GLU A 68 3.84 9.48 -3.96
N GLU A 69 3.38 10.55 -3.28
CA GLU A 69 2.88 10.45 -1.89
C GLU A 69 1.66 9.54 -1.79
N LEU A 70 0.71 9.63 -2.72
CA LEU A 70 -0.48 8.77 -2.73
C LEU A 70 -0.10 7.30 -2.94
N ILE A 71 0.81 7.01 -3.87
CA ILE A 71 1.31 5.66 -4.12
C ILE A 71 2.03 5.10 -2.90
N LYS A 72 2.97 5.86 -2.33
CA LYS A 72 3.69 5.44 -1.11
C LYS A 72 2.73 5.13 0.02
N GLN A 73 1.78 6.02 0.28
CA GLN A 73 0.79 5.84 1.33
C GLN A 73 0.01 4.53 1.12
N ARG A 74 -0.42 4.25 -0.11
CA ARG A 74 -1.21 3.06 -0.42
C ARG A 74 -0.38 1.79 -0.39
N VAL A 75 0.78 1.79 -1.05
CA VAL A 75 1.69 0.63 -1.11
C VAL A 75 2.20 0.24 0.27
N TYR A 76 2.58 1.22 1.09
CA TYR A 76 3.05 0.92 2.45
C TYR A 76 1.91 0.43 3.34
N GLY A 77 0.70 1.01 3.22
CA GLY A 77 -0.48 0.53 3.92
C GLY A 77 -0.78 -0.94 3.58
N LEU A 78 -0.83 -1.29 2.29
CA LEU A 78 -1.04 -2.66 1.84
C LEU A 78 0.04 -3.62 2.36
N ALA A 79 1.31 -3.22 2.29
CA ALA A 79 2.42 -4.05 2.77
C ALA A 79 2.42 -4.25 4.29
N LEU A 80 1.75 -3.38 5.05
CA LEU A 80 1.53 -3.51 6.50
C LEU A 80 0.23 -4.26 6.84
N GLY A 81 -0.55 -4.67 5.83
CA GLY A 81 -1.79 -5.44 6.01
C GLY A 81 -3.07 -4.60 6.03
N TYR A 82 -3.00 -3.31 5.74
CA TYR A 82 -4.16 -2.41 5.67
C TYR A 82 -4.75 -2.40 4.26
N GLU A 83 -5.63 -3.33 3.99
CA GLU A 83 -6.26 -3.50 2.67
C GLU A 83 -7.37 -2.46 2.44
N ASP A 84 -8.15 -2.16 3.47
CA ASP A 84 -9.29 -1.24 3.38
C ASP A 84 -8.81 0.22 3.35
N LEU A 85 -9.39 0.99 2.43
CA LEU A 85 -9.15 2.43 2.37
C LEU A 85 -9.61 3.17 3.63
N ASN A 86 -10.59 2.63 4.36
CA ASN A 86 -11.06 3.23 5.62
C ASN A 86 -9.99 3.22 6.71
N ASP A 87 -9.04 2.29 6.69
CA ASP A 87 -7.91 2.26 7.62
C ASP A 87 -7.10 3.56 7.55
N HIS A 88 -7.07 4.19 6.38
CA HIS A 88 -6.42 5.47 6.18
C HIS A 88 -7.09 6.65 6.91
N LEU A 89 -8.26 6.47 7.53
CA LEU A 89 -8.82 7.46 8.45
C LEU A 89 -7.91 7.65 9.69
N GLN A 90 -7.28 6.58 10.15
CA GLN A 90 -6.34 6.59 11.28
C GLN A 90 -4.89 6.68 10.80
N LEU A 91 -4.48 5.84 9.86
CA LEU A 91 -3.12 5.76 9.35
C LEU A 91 -2.57 7.10 8.84
N ARG A 92 -3.43 7.98 8.32
CA ARG A 92 -3.03 9.32 7.87
C ARG A 92 -2.42 10.20 8.96
N HIS A 93 -2.67 9.86 10.23
CA HIS A 93 -2.16 10.57 11.40
C HIS A 93 -1.00 9.86 12.07
N ASP A 94 -0.66 8.64 11.64
CA ASP A 94 0.46 7.88 12.19
C ASP A 94 1.80 8.48 11.78
N LEU A 95 2.66 8.77 12.76
CA LEU A 95 3.94 9.44 12.54
C LEU A 95 4.95 8.60 11.77
N ALA A 96 4.95 7.26 11.96
CA ALA A 96 5.88 6.40 11.25
C ALA A 96 5.51 6.36 9.76
N ILE A 97 4.23 6.27 9.42
CA ILE A 97 3.76 6.26 8.04
C ILE A 97 3.96 7.63 7.39
N GLN A 98 3.66 8.73 8.10
CA GLN A 98 3.96 10.09 7.62
C GLN A 98 5.45 10.25 7.30
N THR A 99 6.32 9.82 8.20
CA THR A 99 7.77 9.85 8.01
C THR A 99 8.22 8.98 6.84
N ALA A 100 7.65 7.79 6.69
CA ALA A 100 7.93 6.86 5.60
C ALA A 100 7.57 7.47 4.24
N VAL A 101 6.44 8.16 4.15
CA VAL A 101 5.98 8.88 2.96
C VAL A 101 6.78 10.18 2.72
N SER A 102 7.57 10.60 3.70
CA SER A 102 8.34 11.87 3.71
C SER A 102 7.46 13.12 3.82
N ARG A 103 6.44 13.06 4.68
CA ARG A 103 5.50 14.15 4.93
C ARG A 103 5.40 14.43 6.44
N ASP A 104 5.36 15.70 6.82
CA ASP A 104 5.25 16.19 8.20
C ASP A 104 3.83 16.64 8.58
N LYS A 105 2.85 16.30 7.75
CA LYS A 105 1.43 16.65 7.88
C LYS A 105 0.56 15.41 7.67
N PRO A 106 -0.71 15.47 8.06
CA PRO A 106 -1.62 14.36 7.77
C PRO A 106 -1.59 13.91 6.32
N LEU A 107 -1.55 12.61 6.10
CA LEU A 107 -1.60 12.00 4.78
C LEU A 107 -3.00 12.12 4.18
N SER A 108 -3.17 11.69 2.95
CA SER A 108 -4.43 11.81 2.25
C SER A 108 -5.54 10.99 2.91
N SER A 109 -6.78 11.46 2.76
CA SER A 109 -7.96 10.75 3.27
C SER A 109 -8.31 9.55 2.39
N ALA A 110 -9.06 8.60 2.96
CA ALA A 110 -9.64 7.46 2.24
C ALA A 110 -10.35 7.89 0.94
N ALA A 111 -11.16 8.96 1.01
CA ALA A 111 -11.86 9.48 -0.16
C ALA A 111 -10.91 10.03 -1.24
N THR A 112 -9.75 10.56 -0.86
CA THR A 112 -8.74 11.03 -1.81
C THR A 112 -8.04 9.86 -2.48
N LEU A 113 -7.69 8.82 -1.72
CA LEU A 113 -7.13 7.57 -2.25
C LEU A 113 -8.12 6.87 -3.18
N SER A 114 -9.39 6.74 -2.77
CA SER A 114 -10.44 6.14 -3.61
C SER A 114 -10.56 6.85 -4.96
N ARG A 115 -10.60 8.19 -4.95
CA ARG A 115 -10.64 8.96 -6.22
C ARG A 115 -9.37 8.82 -7.04
N PHE A 116 -8.23 8.58 -6.40
CA PHE A 116 -6.98 8.31 -7.08
C PHE A 116 -6.99 6.93 -7.74
N GLU A 117 -7.38 5.90 -7.01
CA GLU A 117 -7.46 4.52 -7.51
C GLU A 117 -8.52 4.37 -8.62
N SER A 118 -9.68 5.01 -8.48
CA SER A 118 -10.76 4.98 -9.48
C SER A 118 -10.41 5.64 -10.82
N ARG A 119 -9.28 6.31 -10.93
CA ARG A 119 -8.78 6.86 -12.21
C ARG A 119 -7.87 5.90 -12.95
N ALA A 120 -7.44 4.83 -12.27
CA ALA A 120 -6.60 3.84 -12.91
C ALA A 120 -7.40 3.08 -13.96
N ASP A 121 -6.89 3.10 -15.16
CA ASP A 121 -7.44 2.41 -16.33
C ASP A 121 -6.44 1.34 -16.84
N ARG A 122 -6.75 0.79 -18.00
CA ARG A 122 -5.89 -0.20 -18.64
C ARG A 122 -4.51 0.36 -18.99
N GLU A 123 -4.43 1.63 -19.40
CA GLU A 123 -3.16 2.27 -19.76
C GLU A 123 -2.28 2.43 -18.51
N ALA A 124 -2.88 2.84 -17.40
CA ALA A 124 -2.21 2.90 -16.11
C ALA A 124 -1.67 1.51 -15.68
N ALA A 125 -2.47 0.45 -15.83
CA ALA A 125 -2.03 -0.91 -15.51
C ALA A 125 -0.84 -1.34 -16.38
N LEU A 126 -0.87 -1.06 -17.69
CA LEU A 126 0.24 -1.37 -18.60
C LEU A 126 1.50 -0.56 -18.26
N ALA A 127 1.35 0.71 -17.89
CA ALA A 127 2.47 1.54 -17.46
C ALA A 127 3.13 1.01 -16.19
N ILE A 128 2.35 0.50 -15.23
CA ILE A 128 2.88 -0.14 -14.01
C ILE A 128 3.60 -1.44 -14.37
N HIS A 129 3.06 -2.27 -15.27
CA HIS A 129 3.77 -3.48 -15.73
C HIS A 129 5.12 -3.16 -16.36
N GLN A 130 5.20 -2.07 -17.14
CA GLN A 130 6.49 -1.65 -17.71
C GLN A 130 7.51 -1.32 -16.62
N VAL A 131 7.09 -0.65 -15.53
CA VAL A 131 7.97 -0.39 -14.38
C VAL A 131 8.45 -1.69 -13.74
N LEU A 132 7.58 -2.71 -13.60
CA LEU A 132 7.98 -4.01 -13.07
C LEU A 132 9.00 -4.71 -13.98
N PHE A 133 8.84 -4.63 -15.30
CA PHE A 133 9.83 -5.13 -16.25
C PHE A 133 11.16 -4.39 -16.14
N ASP A 134 11.15 -3.08 -16.05
CA ASP A 134 12.36 -2.27 -15.90
C ASP A 134 13.11 -2.61 -14.61
N GLN A 135 12.39 -2.80 -13.50
CA GLN A 135 12.94 -3.27 -12.21
C GLN A 135 13.55 -4.67 -12.34
N PHE A 136 12.88 -5.57 -13.05
CA PHE A 136 13.41 -6.91 -13.32
C PHE A 136 14.70 -6.85 -14.15
N ILE A 137 14.74 -6.06 -15.20
CA ILE A 137 15.93 -5.87 -16.04
C ILE A 137 17.08 -5.28 -15.21
N ALA A 138 16.79 -4.23 -14.43
CA ALA A 138 17.78 -3.56 -13.58
C ALA A 138 18.35 -4.46 -12.46
N ALA A 139 17.62 -5.49 -12.05
CA ALA A 139 18.08 -6.46 -11.06
C ALA A 139 19.13 -7.46 -11.60
N HIS A 140 19.40 -7.45 -12.92
CA HIS A 140 20.33 -8.36 -13.55
C HIS A 140 21.51 -7.59 -14.17
N GLU A 141 22.73 -7.89 -13.71
CA GLU A 141 23.95 -7.32 -14.30
C GLU A 141 24.18 -7.78 -15.76
N GLN A 142 23.71 -8.97 -16.07
CA GLN A 142 23.79 -9.57 -17.41
C GLN A 142 22.46 -10.24 -17.75
N ALA A 143 22.11 -10.18 -19.03
CA ALA A 143 20.90 -10.85 -19.51
C ALA A 143 20.96 -12.36 -19.20
N PRO A 144 19.95 -12.91 -18.50
CA PRO A 144 19.92 -14.33 -18.20
C PRO A 144 19.78 -15.15 -19.48
N ARG A 145 20.53 -16.25 -19.59
CA ARG A 145 20.48 -17.14 -20.77
C ARG A 145 19.15 -17.87 -20.94
N ARG A 146 18.41 -18.00 -19.85
CA ARG A 146 17.12 -18.70 -19.79
C ARG A 146 16.20 -17.99 -18.80
N LEU A 147 14.97 -17.76 -19.20
CA LEU A 147 13.90 -17.28 -18.32
C LEU A 147 12.94 -18.45 -18.06
N LEU A 148 12.63 -18.67 -16.80
CA LEU A 148 11.55 -19.56 -16.37
C LEU A 148 10.41 -18.68 -15.92
N LEU A 149 9.32 -18.69 -16.68
CA LEU A 149 8.12 -17.94 -16.34
C LEU A 149 7.10 -18.87 -15.69
N ASP A 150 6.62 -18.45 -14.55
CA ASP A 150 5.57 -19.10 -13.81
C ASP A 150 4.27 -18.31 -13.95
N PHE A 151 3.23 -18.97 -14.48
CA PHE A 151 1.91 -18.40 -14.72
C PHE A 151 0.95 -18.93 -13.67
N ASP A 152 0.55 -18.09 -12.76
CA ASP A 152 -0.38 -18.42 -11.70
C ASP A 152 -1.70 -17.67 -11.87
N ALA A 153 -2.80 -18.43 -11.87
CA ALA A 153 -4.15 -17.90 -11.93
C ALA A 153 -4.90 -18.30 -10.68
N THR A 154 -5.25 -17.33 -9.85
CA THR A 154 -5.93 -17.54 -8.58
C THR A 154 -7.38 -17.06 -8.67
N ASP A 155 -8.35 -17.82 -8.16
CA ASP A 155 -9.71 -17.35 -8.07
C ASP A 155 -9.87 -16.29 -6.95
N THR A 156 -10.55 -15.21 -7.29
CA THR A 156 -10.95 -14.19 -6.33
C THR A 156 -12.47 -14.17 -6.25
N PRO A 157 -13.07 -14.76 -5.20
CA PRO A 157 -14.51 -14.81 -5.04
C PRO A 157 -15.13 -13.41 -5.01
N LEU A 158 -16.27 -13.26 -5.65
CA LEU A 158 -17.00 -12.01 -5.73
C LEU A 158 -18.27 -12.05 -4.90
N HIS A 159 -18.49 -10.98 -4.17
CA HIS A 159 -19.70 -10.76 -3.41
C HIS A 159 -20.53 -9.64 -4.06
N GLY A 160 -21.81 -9.90 -4.27
CA GLY A 160 -22.71 -8.95 -4.91
C GLY A 160 -22.59 -8.91 -6.45
N GLU A 161 -23.03 -7.80 -7.05
CA GLU A 161 -23.14 -7.64 -8.51
C GLU A 161 -22.03 -6.75 -9.05
N GLN A 162 -20.78 -7.25 -9.03
CA GLN A 162 -19.65 -6.53 -9.60
C GLN A 162 -19.62 -6.68 -11.12
N GLU A 163 -19.24 -5.60 -11.81
CA GLU A 163 -19.11 -5.60 -13.26
C GLU A 163 -18.07 -6.61 -13.74
N GLY A 164 -18.36 -7.33 -14.80
CA GLY A 164 -17.45 -8.32 -15.37
C GLY A 164 -17.32 -9.61 -14.56
N ARG A 165 -18.21 -9.86 -13.60
CA ARG A 165 -18.25 -11.14 -12.89
C ARG A 165 -18.72 -12.26 -13.84
N PHE A 166 -18.06 -13.40 -13.76
CA PHE A 166 -18.49 -14.63 -14.45
C PHE A 166 -18.55 -15.79 -13.48
N PHE A 167 -19.45 -16.73 -13.76
CA PHE A 167 -19.51 -18.00 -13.02
C PHE A 167 -18.43 -18.92 -13.57
N HIS A 168 -17.54 -19.37 -12.69
CA HIS A 168 -16.48 -20.31 -13.06
C HIS A 168 -16.85 -21.73 -12.62
N GLY A 169 -17.10 -22.62 -13.57
CA GLY A 169 -17.59 -23.96 -13.30
C GLY A 169 -16.67 -24.85 -12.47
N TYR A 170 -15.35 -24.66 -12.55
CA TYR A 170 -14.40 -25.40 -11.72
C TYR A 170 -14.43 -24.98 -10.25
N TYR A 171 -14.56 -23.68 -9.99
CA TYR A 171 -14.63 -23.14 -8.61
C TYR A 171 -16.05 -23.06 -8.06
N ASP A 172 -17.07 -23.37 -8.88
CA ASP A 172 -18.49 -23.34 -8.53
C ASP A 172 -18.94 -22.03 -7.88
N ARG A 173 -18.44 -20.90 -8.42
CA ARG A 173 -18.74 -19.55 -7.90
C ARG A 173 -18.51 -18.45 -8.93
N TYR A 174 -19.10 -17.28 -8.66
CA TYR A 174 -18.73 -16.06 -9.37
C TYR A 174 -17.39 -15.54 -8.83
N CYS A 175 -16.43 -15.33 -9.73
CA CYS A 175 -15.13 -14.85 -9.36
C CYS A 175 -14.48 -14.02 -10.49
N TYR A 176 -13.44 -13.25 -10.15
CA TYR A 176 -12.39 -12.91 -11.10
C TYR A 176 -11.31 -13.99 -11.07
N LEU A 177 -10.50 -14.02 -12.14
CA LEU A 177 -9.38 -14.94 -12.25
C LEU A 177 -8.10 -14.15 -12.59
N PRO A 178 -7.58 -13.37 -11.64
CA PRO A 178 -6.34 -12.63 -11.86
C PRO A 178 -5.22 -13.56 -12.29
N LEU A 179 -4.40 -13.08 -13.22
CA LEU A 179 -3.23 -13.77 -13.70
C LEU A 179 -1.98 -13.06 -13.19
N TYR A 180 -1.15 -13.82 -12.49
CA TYR A 180 0.18 -13.38 -12.10
C TYR A 180 1.22 -14.08 -12.95
N VAL A 181 2.27 -13.34 -13.34
CA VAL A 181 3.42 -13.92 -14.04
C VAL A 181 4.68 -13.56 -13.25
N PHE A 182 5.41 -14.59 -12.85
CA PHE A 182 6.66 -14.44 -12.12
C PHE A 182 7.84 -14.95 -12.95
N CYS A 183 9.02 -14.37 -12.70
CA CYS A 183 10.30 -14.93 -13.06
C CYS A 183 11.16 -15.05 -11.80
N GLY A 184 11.27 -16.25 -11.24
CA GLY A 184 11.84 -16.46 -9.92
C GLY A 184 11.08 -15.68 -8.83
N ARG A 185 11.73 -14.69 -8.24
CA ARG A 185 11.11 -13.83 -7.19
C ARG A 185 10.51 -12.53 -7.73
N HIS A 186 10.63 -12.27 -9.01
CA HIS A 186 10.18 -11.02 -9.59
C HIS A 186 8.77 -11.17 -10.17
N LEU A 187 7.84 -10.38 -9.66
CA LEU A 187 6.53 -10.22 -10.27
C LEU A 187 6.70 -9.37 -11.55
N LEU A 188 6.29 -9.91 -12.67
CA LEU A 188 6.34 -9.24 -13.97
C LEU A 188 4.97 -8.70 -14.37
N VAL A 189 3.92 -9.49 -14.13
CA VAL A 189 2.54 -9.15 -14.51
C VAL A 189 1.61 -9.46 -13.36
N SER A 190 0.68 -8.55 -13.10
CA SER A 190 -0.51 -8.76 -12.27
C SER A 190 -1.71 -8.24 -13.05
N TYR A 191 -2.44 -9.13 -13.70
CA TYR A 191 -3.51 -8.78 -14.62
C TYR A 191 -4.86 -9.26 -14.11
N LEU A 192 -5.72 -8.32 -13.71
CA LEU A 192 -7.09 -8.63 -13.34
C LEU A 192 -7.89 -8.98 -14.60
N ARG A 193 -8.44 -10.18 -14.63
CA ARG A 193 -9.28 -10.68 -15.73
C ARG A 193 -10.55 -11.35 -15.21
N GLN A 194 -11.52 -11.40 -16.07
CA GLN A 194 -12.75 -12.19 -15.87
C GLN A 194 -12.43 -13.68 -15.82
N SER A 195 -13.28 -14.44 -15.21
CA SER A 195 -13.11 -15.90 -15.03
C SER A 195 -13.64 -16.77 -16.19
N ASN A 196 -13.96 -16.17 -17.31
CA ASN A 196 -14.46 -16.84 -18.52
C ASN A 196 -13.34 -17.40 -19.41
#